data_0bf9346ec45367a7a0382088ab409ca0
#
_entry.id   0bf9346ec45367a7a0382088ab409ca0
#
_cell.length_a   1.000
_cell.length_b   1.000
_cell.length_c   1.000
_cell.angle_alpha   90.00
_cell.angle_beta   90.00
_cell.angle_gamma   90.00
#
_symmetry.space_group_name_H-M   'P 1'
#
loop_
_entity.id
_entity.type
_entity.pdbx_description
1 polymer ?
#
loop_
_entity_poly.entity_id
_entity_poly.type
_entity_poly.pdbx_seq_one_letter_code
_entity_poly.pdbx_strand_id
1 'polypeptide(L)'
;MIIYPKVCENLNGLEYLKEYVERNNGIEIQLLNIEETQKKTYEAVKRLKTEIPQLNEVTIHLPLKEEFNFEVLTYSNLDVEKERLRALIDISKEFNLRINILYHTRWNYISWSNSGAMDRMKELLDVIQNTKVNILIENIFSMVERKECAVLKVAKEINDEHLRVCLDICHLHVEANIFKILFFEFLNIYLNKEDCQKYIQQIHFAGTLNEDGYIDKKTHGRVHDSWENFEKDYNILKQFGIEDKIIVTEISEDDYSTRKDEIEEIKMLIKKEEEI
;
A
#
# COMPACT_ATOMS: atom_id res chain seq x y z
N MET A 1 1.31 13.69 10.55
CA MET A 1 1.63 12.53 9.69
C MET A 1 1.01 11.26 10.28
N ILE A 2 0.42 10.39 9.47
CA ILE A 2 -0.17 9.12 9.92
C ILE A 2 0.74 7.99 9.45
N ILE A 3 1.35 7.26 10.38
CA ILE A 3 2.33 6.22 10.05
C ILE A 3 1.79 4.87 10.51
N TYR A 4 1.62 3.93 9.59
CA TYR A 4 1.22 2.56 9.91
C TYR A 4 2.43 1.63 9.72
N PRO A 5 2.83 0.91 10.78
CA PRO A 5 3.80 -0.15 10.62
C PRO A 5 3.21 -1.33 9.86
N LYS A 6 4.06 -2.15 9.26
CA LYS A 6 3.71 -3.36 8.51
C LYS A 6 4.14 -4.60 9.27
N VAL A 7 3.29 -5.62 9.28
CA VAL A 7 3.57 -6.95 9.85
C VAL A 7 3.12 -8.05 8.91
N CYS A 8 3.64 -9.25 9.11
CA CYS A 8 3.13 -10.44 8.42
C CYS A 8 1.87 -10.99 9.12
N GLU A 9 1.12 -11.85 8.44
CA GLU A 9 -0.13 -12.46 8.91
C GLU A 9 -0.02 -13.19 10.26
N ASN A 10 1.17 -13.67 10.61
CA ASN A 10 1.47 -14.31 11.89
C ASN A 10 1.73 -13.31 13.04
N LEU A 11 1.77 -12.02 12.73
CA LEU A 11 2.05 -10.91 13.65
C LEU A 11 3.43 -11.00 14.34
N ASN A 12 4.41 -11.64 13.71
CA ASN A 12 5.78 -11.64 14.23
C ASN A 12 6.33 -10.21 14.30
N GLY A 13 7.01 -9.89 15.39
CA GLY A 13 7.58 -8.57 15.62
C GLY A 13 6.57 -7.50 16.07
N LEU A 14 5.30 -7.83 16.23
CA LEU A 14 4.27 -6.88 16.69
C LEU A 14 4.65 -6.23 18.04
N GLU A 15 5.28 -6.97 18.94
CA GLU A 15 5.73 -6.48 20.24
C GLU A 15 6.68 -5.28 20.14
N TYR A 16 7.47 -5.19 19.08
CA TYR A 16 8.39 -4.06 18.83
C TYR A 16 7.68 -2.88 18.14
N LEU A 17 6.58 -3.13 17.45
CA LEU A 17 5.84 -2.13 16.67
C LEU A 17 4.58 -1.61 17.38
N LYS A 18 4.20 -2.22 18.51
CA LYS A 18 2.94 -1.94 19.19
C LYS A 18 2.71 -0.47 19.50
N GLU A 19 3.72 0.24 20.02
CA GLU A 19 3.61 1.67 20.33
C GLU A 19 3.29 2.53 19.09
N TYR A 20 3.83 2.16 17.94
CA TYR A 20 3.59 2.88 16.66
C TYR A 20 2.19 2.60 16.12
N VAL A 21 1.70 1.35 16.28
CA VAL A 21 0.31 1.00 15.96
C VAL A 21 -0.66 1.77 16.85
N GLU A 22 -0.38 1.84 18.16
CA GLU A 22 -1.20 2.57 19.13
C GLU A 22 -1.22 4.07 18.86
N ARG A 23 -0.10 4.66 18.42
CA ARG A 23 0.01 6.08 18.11
C ARG A 23 -1.00 6.52 17.02
N ASN A 24 -1.19 5.72 15.99
CA ASN A 24 -2.02 6.07 14.83
C ASN A 24 -3.27 5.20 14.66
N ASN A 25 -3.45 4.22 15.55
CA ASN A 25 -4.58 3.29 15.56
C ASN A 25 -4.77 2.51 14.24
N GLY A 26 -3.66 2.22 13.54
CA GLY A 26 -3.67 1.54 12.26
C GLY A 26 -2.42 0.71 12.01
N ILE A 27 -2.55 -0.28 11.11
CA ILE A 27 -1.50 -1.25 10.76
C ILE A 27 -1.75 -1.83 9.37
N GLU A 28 -0.67 -2.21 8.69
CA GLU A 28 -0.75 -3.06 7.51
C GLU A 28 -0.35 -4.50 7.84
N ILE A 29 -1.13 -5.46 7.32
CA ILE A 29 -0.86 -6.90 7.45
C ILE A 29 -0.53 -7.46 6.07
N GLN A 30 0.70 -7.93 5.88
CA GLN A 30 1.13 -8.65 4.69
C GLN A 30 0.67 -10.11 4.77
N LEU A 31 -0.15 -10.55 3.84
CA LEU A 31 -0.45 -11.96 3.67
C LEU A 31 0.65 -12.64 2.86
N LEU A 32 1.13 -13.77 3.35
CA LEU A 32 2.17 -14.56 2.69
C LEU A 32 1.60 -15.56 1.70
N ASN A 33 0.35 -15.95 1.90
CA ASN A 33 -0.37 -16.86 1.05
C ASN A 33 -1.83 -16.45 0.95
N ILE A 34 -2.41 -16.57 -0.23
CA ILE A 34 -3.81 -16.25 -0.46
C ILE A 34 -4.79 -17.34 0.00
N GLU A 35 -4.31 -18.56 0.09
CA GLU A 35 -5.09 -19.65 0.66
C GLU A 35 -5.45 -19.28 2.11
N GLU A 36 -6.71 -19.51 2.47
CA GLU A 36 -7.26 -19.17 3.78
C GLU A 36 -7.21 -17.66 4.14
N THR A 37 -7.09 -16.73 3.15
CA THR A 37 -7.06 -15.29 3.39
C THR A 37 -8.09 -14.82 4.42
N GLN A 38 -9.34 -15.28 4.30
CA GLN A 38 -10.43 -14.89 5.20
C GLN A 38 -10.15 -15.30 6.64
N LYS A 39 -9.76 -16.56 6.86
CA LYS A 39 -9.46 -17.11 8.18
C LYS A 39 -8.25 -16.41 8.81
N LYS A 40 -7.18 -16.27 8.05
CA LYS A 40 -5.95 -15.61 8.53
C LYS A 40 -6.19 -14.13 8.86
N THR A 41 -6.93 -13.42 8.02
CA THR A 41 -7.31 -12.03 8.30
C THR A 41 -8.15 -11.96 9.58
N TYR A 42 -9.13 -12.84 9.74
CA TYR A 42 -9.96 -12.88 10.94
C TYR A 42 -9.12 -13.11 12.21
N GLU A 43 -8.24 -14.12 12.18
CA GLU A 43 -7.38 -14.47 13.33
C GLU A 43 -6.41 -13.34 13.69
N ALA A 44 -5.78 -12.73 12.68
CA ALA A 44 -4.88 -11.60 12.87
C ALA A 44 -5.61 -10.37 13.45
N VAL A 45 -6.75 -9.98 12.87
CA VAL A 45 -7.56 -8.86 13.35
C VAL A 45 -8.08 -9.10 14.76
N LYS A 46 -8.56 -10.30 15.05
CA LYS A 46 -9.03 -10.67 16.40
C LYS A 46 -7.91 -10.54 17.46
N ARG A 47 -6.71 -11.03 17.13
CA ARG A 47 -5.55 -10.91 18.02
C ARG A 47 -5.16 -9.43 18.18
N LEU A 48 -5.06 -8.68 17.10
CA LEU A 48 -4.74 -7.25 17.14
C LEU A 48 -5.75 -6.46 17.97
N LYS A 49 -7.04 -6.69 17.80
CA LYS A 49 -8.09 -6.03 18.61
C LYS A 49 -8.06 -6.43 20.09
N THR A 50 -7.56 -7.63 20.41
CA THR A 50 -7.36 -8.06 21.79
C THR A 50 -6.17 -7.33 22.42
N GLU A 51 -5.05 -7.18 21.69
CA GLU A 51 -3.82 -6.56 22.17
C GLU A 51 -3.87 -5.02 22.08
N ILE A 52 -4.61 -4.48 21.11
CA ILE A 52 -4.73 -3.05 20.80
C ILE A 52 -6.22 -2.71 20.59
N PRO A 53 -7.01 -2.58 21.66
CA PRO A 53 -8.47 -2.37 21.55
C PRO A 53 -8.88 -1.12 20.77
N GLN A 54 -8.05 -0.06 20.78
CA GLN A 54 -8.27 1.20 20.08
C GLN A 54 -8.01 1.12 18.58
N LEU A 55 -7.41 0.04 18.07
CA LEU A 55 -7.18 -0.14 16.63
C LEU A 55 -8.47 0.09 15.83
N ASN A 56 -8.43 0.94 14.82
CA ASN A 56 -9.61 1.31 14.06
C ASN A 56 -9.46 1.14 12.54
N GLU A 57 -8.24 0.87 12.07
CA GLU A 57 -7.98 0.67 10.65
C GLU A 57 -6.90 -0.42 10.42
N VAL A 58 -7.15 -1.28 9.43
CA VAL A 58 -6.22 -2.33 9.01
C VAL A 58 -6.17 -2.34 7.48
N THR A 59 -4.98 -2.33 6.92
CA THR A 59 -4.76 -2.64 5.50
C THR A 59 -4.35 -4.09 5.36
N ILE A 60 -5.04 -4.85 4.53
CA ILE A 60 -4.72 -6.23 4.18
C ILE A 60 -3.99 -6.21 2.85
N HIS A 61 -2.69 -6.43 2.89
CA HIS A 61 -1.83 -6.46 1.73
C HIS A 61 -1.79 -7.88 1.15
N LEU A 62 -2.34 -8.08 -0.03
CA LEU A 62 -2.37 -9.39 -0.69
C LEU A 62 -0.98 -9.77 -1.21
N PRO A 63 -0.65 -11.07 -1.23
CA PRO A 63 0.65 -11.51 -1.71
C PRO A 63 0.82 -11.23 -3.21
N LEU A 64 2.05 -10.88 -3.62
CA LEU A 64 2.43 -10.70 -5.01
C LEU A 64 2.60 -12.06 -5.71
N LYS A 65 1.54 -12.83 -5.87
CA LYS A 65 1.56 -14.04 -6.70
C LYS A 65 0.95 -13.74 -8.07
N GLU A 66 1.51 -14.33 -9.13
CA GLU A 66 1.01 -14.18 -10.51
C GLU A 66 -0.47 -14.51 -10.65
N GLU A 67 -0.98 -15.41 -9.81
CA GLU A 67 -2.36 -15.85 -9.78
C GLU A 67 -3.36 -14.82 -9.24
N PHE A 68 -2.89 -13.75 -8.59
CA PHE A 68 -3.71 -12.75 -7.90
C PHE A 68 -3.50 -11.31 -8.37
N ASN A 69 -2.79 -11.13 -9.44
CA ASN A 69 -2.83 -9.87 -10.14
C ASN A 69 -4.24 -9.65 -10.70
N PHE A 70 -4.69 -8.41 -10.80
CA PHE A 70 -5.92 -8.04 -11.50
C PHE A 70 -6.01 -8.65 -12.92
N GLU A 71 -4.89 -9.07 -13.50
CA GLU A 71 -4.82 -9.86 -14.72
C GLU A 71 -5.72 -11.09 -14.69
N VAL A 72 -5.93 -11.65 -13.53
CA VAL A 72 -6.68 -12.90 -13.30
C VAL A 72 -8.10 -12.65 -12.81
N LEU A 73 -8.59 -11.43 -12.75
CA LEU A 73 -10.02 -11.18 -12.64
C LEU A 73 -10.73 -11.60 -13.94
N THR A 74 -10.57 -12.88 -14.28
CA THR A 74 -11.49 -13.56 -15.18
C THR A 74 -12.85 -13.63 -14.52
N TYR A 75 -13.91 -13.75 -15.27
CA TYR A 75 -15.25 -13.90 -14.69
C TYR A 75 -15.34 -15.04 -13.66
N SER A 76 -14.53 -16.10 -13.80
CA SER A 76 -14.47 -17.22 -12.86
C SER A 76 -13.87 -16.85 -11.48
N ASN A 77 -13.01 -15.85 -11.41
CA ASN A 77 -12.37 -15.42 -10.16
C ASN A 77 -13.14 -14.27 -9.48
N LEU A 78 -14.01 -13.61 -10.21
CA LEU A 78 -14.78 -12.48 -9.70
C LEU A 78 -15.68 -12.87 -8.51
N ASP A 79 -16.32 -14.02 -8.57
CA ASP A 79 -17.17 -14.51 -7.47
C ASP A 79 -16.34 -14.79 -6.21
N VAL A 80 -15.15 -15.36 -6.36
CA VAL A 80 -14.22 -15.60 -5.25
C VAL A 80 -13.81 -14.26 -4.59
N GLU A 81 -13.51 -13.24 -5.39
CA GLU A 81 -13.18 -11.92 -4.88
C GLU A 81 -14.39 -11.26 -4.19
N LYS A 82 -15.58 -11.39 -4.76
CA LYS A 82 -16.83 -10.91 -4.12
C LYS A 82 -17.06 -11.59 -2.76
N GLU A 83 -16.81 -12.90 -2.65
CA GLU A 83 -16.91 -13.61 -1.37
C GLU A 83 -15.85 -13.15 -0.37
N ARG A 84 -14.61 -12.92 -0.83
CA ARG A 84 -13.55 -12.35 0.01
C ARG A 84 -13.97 -10.99 0.57
N LEU A 85 -14.49 -10.10 -0.27
CA LEU A 85 -14.96 -8.78 0.18
C LEU A 85 -16.11 -8.90 1.18
N ARG A 86 -17.06 -9.82 0.97
CA ARG A 86 -18.15 -10.06 1.95
C ARG A 86 -17.61 -10.51 3.31
N ALA A 87 -16.62 -11.41 3.33
CA ALA A 87 -15.98 -11.81 4.57
C ALA A 87 -15.25 -10.65 5.27
N LEU A 88 -14.58 -9.78 4.52
CA LEU A 88 -13.96 -8.57 5.08
C LEU A 88 -15.00 -7.59 5.63
N ILE A 89 -16.16 -7.47 5.00
CA ILE A 89 -17.28 -6.68 5.52
C ILE A 89 -17.74 -7.23 6.87
N ASP A 90 -17.87 -8.55 7.00
CA ASP A 90 -18.29 -9.17 8.26
C ASP A 90 -17.24 -8.96 9.37
N ILE A 91 -15.95 -9.11 9.06
CA ILE A 91 -14.85 -8.80 9.99
C ILE A 91 -14.88 -7.32 10.39
N SER A 92 -15.05 -6.43 9.42
CA SER A 92 -15.15 -4.98 9.66
C SER A 92 -16.29 -4.62 10.61
N LYS A 93 -17.46 -5.25 10.44
CA LYS A 93 -18.62 -5.06 11.31
C LYS A 93 -18.40 -5.62 12.72
N GLU A 94 -17.89 -6.85 12.81
CA GLU A 94 -17.67 -7.55 14.08
C GLU A 94 -16.70 -6.76 14.98
N PHE A 95 -15.59 -6.30 14.42
CA PHE A 95 -14.56 -5.59 15.17
C PHE A 95 -14.68 -4.07 15.12
N ASN A 96 -15.70 -3.54 14.42
CA ASN A 96 -15.96 -2.11 14.24
C ASN A 96 -14.72 -1.34 13.76
N LEU A 97 -14.07 -1.80 12.69
CA LEU A 97 -12.89 -1.18 12.13
C LEU A 97 -13.00 -0.98 10.61
N ARG A 98 -12.21 -0.06 10.07
CA ARG A 98 -12.04 0.09 8.62
C ARG A 98 -11.07 -0.98 8.12
N ILE A 99 -11.40 -1.60 7.00
CA ILE A 99 -10.51 -2.53 6.31
C ILE A 99 -10.22 -2.01 4.91
N ASN A 100 -8.96 -1.85 4.60
CA ASN A 100 -8.50 -1.63 3.24
C ASN A 100 -7.94 -2.96 2.72
N ILE A 101 -8.33 -3.38 1.53
CA ILE A 101 -7.70 -4.51 0.85
C ILE A 101 -6.85 -3.98 -0.30
N LEU A 102 -5.57 -4.33 -0.28
CA LEU A 102 -4.59 -3.83 -1.23
C LEU A 102 -4.27 -4.89 -2.28
N TYR A 103 -4.48 -4.51 -3.53
CA TYR A 103 -4.19 -5.31 -4.72
C TYR A 103 -3.02 -4.72 -5.50
N HIS A 104 -2.07 -5.56 -5.86
CA HIS A 104 -1.06 -5.20 -6.83
C HIS A 104 -1.66 -5.18 -8.23
N THR A 105 -1.26 -4.22 -9.05
CA THR A 105 -1.72 -4.10 -10.42
C THR A 105 -0.51 -4.07 -11.36
N ARG A 106 -0.37 -5.08 -12.22
CA ARG A 106 0.72 -5.16 -13.21
C ARG A 106 0.35 -4.59 -14.57
N TRP A 107 -0.89 -4.17 -14.76
CA TRP A 107 -1.35 -3.72 -16.05
C TRP A 107 -1.20 -2.21 -16.21
N ASN A 108 -0.82 -1.84 -17.42
CA ASN A 108 -0.94 -0.48 -17.85
C ASN A 108 -2.44 -0.12 -18.06
N TYR A 109 -2.74 1.16 -18.16
CA TYR A 109 -4.11 1.65 -18.36
C TYR A 109 -4.80 1.07 -19.60
N ILE A 110 -4.08 0.86 -20.70
CA ILE A 110 -4.64 0.28 -21.94
C ILE A 110 -5.13 -1.14 -21.66
N SER A 111 -4.36 -1.93 -20.94
CA SER A 111 -4.76 -3.28 -20.54
C SER A 111 -6.00 -3.25 -19.65
N TRP A 112 -6.08 -2.31 -18.71
CA TRP A 112 -7.27 -2.12 -17.88
C TRP A 112 -8.52 -1.83 -18.70
N SER A 113 -8.45 -0.86 -19.63
CA SER A 113 -9.60 -0.47 -20.44
C SER A 113 -10.03 -1.55 -21.43
N ASN A 114 -9.09 -2.32 -21.99
CA ASN A 114 -9.37 -3.32 -23.02
C ASN A 114 -9.76 -4.70 -22.49
N SER A 115 -9.40 -5.01 -21.25
CA SER A 115 -9.60 -6.35 -20.65
C SER A 115 -10.92 -6.53 -19.93
N GLY A 116 -11.73 -5.48 -19.80
CA GLY A 116 -12.92 -5.47 -18.94
C GLY A 116 -12.59 -5.43 -17.44
N ALA A 117 -11.33 -5.18 -17.07
CA ALA A 117 -10.93 -5.10 -15.67
C ALA A 117 -11.62 -3.95 -14.93
N MET A 118 -11.86 -2.83 -15.61
CA MET A 118 -12.58 -1.69 -15.04
C MET A 118 -14.03 -2.03 -14.69
N ASP A 119 -14.71 -2.79 -15.53
CA ASP A 119 -16.09 -3.19 -15.26
C ASP A 119 -16.15 -4.20 -14.11
N ARG A 120 -15.20 -5.12 -14.05
CA ARG A 120 -15.08 -6.05 -12.91
C ARG A 120 -14.73 -5.32 -11.60
N MET A 121 -13.89 -4.29 -11.66
CA MET A 121 -13.62 -3.45 -10.50
C MET A 121 -14.90 -2.76 -10.01
N LYS A 122 -15.72 -2.21 -10.89
CA LYS A 122 -17.02 -1.62 -10.52
C LYS A 122 -17.93 -2.65 -9.85
N GLU A 123 -17.98 -3.88 -10.36
CA GLU A 123 -18.75 -4.96 -9.71
C GLU A 123 -18.23 -5.32 -8.30
N LEU A 124 -16.91 -5.23 -8.05
CA LEU A 124 -16.35 -5.41 -6.71
C LEU A 124 -16.70 -4.23 -5.79
N LEU A 125 -16.63 -3.01 -6.32
CA LEU A 125 -17.00 -1.81 -5.59
C LEU A 125 -18.47 -1.82 -5.19
N ASP A 126 -19.37 -2.31 -6.04
CA ASP A 126 -20.80 -2.48 -5.73
C ASP A 126 -21.01 -3.37 -4.49
N VAL A 127 -20.15 -4.37 -4.25
CA VAL A 127 -20.25 -5.25 -3.07
C VAL A 127 -19.97 -4.51 -1.76
N ILE A 128 -19.07 -3.53 -1.78
CA ILE A 128 -18.60 -2.82 -0.59
C ILE A 128 -19.27 -1.48 -0.34
N GLN A 129 -20.20 -1.07 -1.19
CA GLN A 129 -20.94 0.18 -1.02
C GLN A 129 -21.61 0.28 0.37
N ASN A 130 -21.53 1.46 0.98
CA ASN A 130 -22.07 1.74 2.32
C ASN A 130 -21.45 0.88 3.44
N THR A 131 -20.23 0.40 3.26
CA THR A 131 -19.46 -0.33 4.28
C THR A 131 -18.21 0.45 4.71
N LYS A 132 -17.42 -0.10 5.64
CA LYS A 132 -16.11 0.45 6.01
C LYS A 132 -14.95 -0.26 5.29
N VAL A 133 -15.23 -0.97 4.21
CA VAL A 133 -14.22 -1.67 3.41
C VAL A 133 -13.87 -0.81 2.19
N ASN A 134 -12.58 -0.69 1.89
CA ASN A 134 -12.07 -0.01 0.70
C ASN A 134 -11.17 -0.95 -0.09
N ILE A 135 -11.05 -0.68 -1.38
CA ILE A 135 -10.06 -1.31 -2.26
C ILE A 135 -8.95 -0.29 -2.51
N LEU A 136 -7.70 -0.71 -2.27
CA LEU A 136 -6.51 0.00 -2.69
C LEU A 136 -5.89 -0.71 -3.89
N ILE A 137 -5.46 0.06 -4.89
CA ILE A 137 -4.66 -0.44 -6.01
C ILE A 137 -3.27 0.18 -5.94
N GLU A 138 -2.25 -0.68 -6.04
CA GLU A 138 -0.86 -0.27 -5.93
C GLU A 138 -0.17 -0.25 -7.29
N ASN A 139 0.70 0.74 -7.49
CA ASN A 139 1.56 0.79 -8.66
C ASN A 139 2.70 -0.22 -8.52
N ILE A 140 2.89 -1.05 -9.56
CA ILE A 140 4.06 -1.89 -9.72
C ILE A 140 4.84 -1.46 -10.98
N PHE A 141 6.03 -2.03 -11.16
CA PHE A 141 6.87 -1.79 -12.34
C PHE A 141 6.09 -1.88 -13.65
N SER A 142 6.43 -1.05 -14.59
CA SER A 142 5.82 -0.95 -15.94
C SER A 142 4.41 -0.38 -15.98
N MET A 143 3.93 0.22 -14.88
CA MET A 143 2.62 0.87 -14.83
C MET A 143 2.62 2.30 -15.39
N VAL A 144 3.79 2.77 -15.80
CA VAL A 144 3.95 4.13 -16.32
C VAL A 144 3.68 4.15 -17.81
N GLU A 145 2.53 4.63 -18.20
CA GLU A 145 2.22 4.92 -19.59
C GLU A 145 2.43 6.40 -19.91
N ARG A 146 3.40 6.63 -20.76
CA ARG A 146 3.61 7.84 -21.59
C ARG A 146 3.44 9.21 -20.94
N LYS A 147 3.09 9.36 -19.67
CA LYS A 147 2.97 10.63 -18.90
C LYS A 147 1.97 10.58 -17.73
N GLU A 148 1.39 9.43 -17.40
CA GLU A 148 0.43 9.32 -16.31
C GLU A 148 0.66 8.04 -15.50
N CYS A 149 0.53 8.13 -14.19
CA CYS A 149 0.50 6.96 -13.32
C CYS A 149 -0.79 6.17 -13.59
N ALA A 150 -0.68 4.94 -14.07
CA ALA A 150 -1.82 4.15 -14.52
C ALA A 150 -2.86 3.92 -13.42
N VAL A 151 -2.44 3.66 -12.18
CA VAL A 151 -3.37 3.44 -11.05
C VAL A 151 -4.15 4.71 -10.70
N LEU A 152 -3.52 5.89 -10.76
CA LEU A 152 -4.22 7.16 -10.57
C LEU A 152 -5.26 7.40 -11.68
N LYS A 153 -4.90 7.07 -12.92
CA LYS A 153 -5.82 7.19 -14.05
C LYS A 153 -7.02 6.26 -13.92
N VAL A 154 -6.81 5.01 -13.53
CA VAL A 154 -7.88 4.04 -13.25
C VAL A 154 -8.80 4.55 -12.14
N ALA A 155 -8.23 4.98 -11.00
CA ALA A 155 -9.01 5.50 -9.90
C ALA A 155 -9.81 6.75 -10.28
N LYS A 156 -9.22 7.64 -11.09
CA LYS A 156 -9.89 8.84 -11.61
C LYS A 156 -11.05 8.51 -12.54
N GLU A 157 -10.90 7.52 -13.42
CA GLU A 157 -11.91 7.16 -14.40
C GLU A 157 -13.08 6.42 -13.76
N ILE A 158 -12.82 5.52 -12.81
CA ILE A 158 -13.86 4.85 -12.04
C ILE A 158 -14.54 5.84 -11.08
N ASN A 159 -13.77 6.71 -10.43
CA ASN A 159 -14.20 7.79 -9.55
C ASN A 159 -15.19 7.32 -8.44
N ASP A 160 -14.87 6.22 -7.79
CA ASP A 160 -15.63 5.67 -6.66
C ASP A 160 -14.94 6.03 -5.33
N GLU A 161 -15.74 6.28 -4.29
CA GLU A 161 -15.20 6.67 -2.97
C GLU A 161 -14.52 5.51 -2.22
N HIS A 162 -14.85 4.27 -2.57
CA HIS A 162 -14.24 3.06 -2.02
C HIS A 162 -13.01 2.58 -2.79
N LEU A 163 -12.68 3.21 -3.94
CA LEU A 163 -11.46 2.92 -4.69
C LEU A 163 -10.41 4.00 -4.44
N ARG A 164 -9.28 3.59 -3.93
CA ARG A 164 -8.14 4.48 -3.65
C ARG A 164 -6.84 3.87 -4.17
N VAL A 165 -5.80 4.67 -4.13
CA VAL A 165 -4.46 4.29 -4.59
C VAL A 165 -3.54 4.18 -3.39
N CYS A 166 -2.75 3.10 -3.36
CA CYS A 166 -1.51 3.01 -2.63
C CYS A 166 -0.37 3.36 -3.58
N LEU A 167 0.39 4.40 -3.27
CA LEU A 167 1.52 4.81 -4.08
C LEU A 167 2.80 4.25 -3.48
N ASP A 168 3.41 3.28 -4.15
CA ASP A 168 4.72 2.74 -3.76
C ASP A 168 5.84 3.58 -4.37
N ILE A 169 6.62 4.19 -3.49
CA ILE A 169 7.71 5.10 -3.84
C ILE A 169 8.95 4.32 -4.31
N CYS A 170 9.19 3.14 -3.73
CA CYS A 170 10.30 2.30 -4.16
C CYS A 170 10.12 1.87 -5.63
N HIS A 171 8.93 1.48 -6.01
CA HIS A 171 8.61 1.16 -7.40
C HIS A 171 8.81 2.35 -8.34
N LEU A 172 8.44 3.56 -7.92
CA LEU A 172 8.67 4.77 -8.73
C LEU A 172 10.14 5.11 -8.87
N HIS A 173 10.95 4.93 -7.83
CA HIS A 173 12.42 5.09 -7.91
C HIS A 173 13.05 4.11 -8.90
N VAL A 174 12.64 2.84 -8.85
CA VAL A 174 13.14 1.82 -9.78
C VAL A 174 12.77 2.18 -11.22
N GLU A 175 11.56 2.64 -11.46
CA GLU A 175 11.13 3.08 -12.80
C GLU A 175 11.90 4.30 -13.29
N ALA A 176 12.06 5.33 -12.45
CA ALA A 176 12.87 6.51 -12.79
C ALA A 176 14.29 6.12 -13.20
N ASN A 177 14.89 5.16 -12.47
CA ASN A 177 16.22 4.64 -12.76
C ASN A 177 16.24 3.85 -14.09
N ILE A 178 15.23 3.04 -14.39
CA ILE A 178 15.10 2.32 -15.67
C ILE A 178 15.05 3.30 -16.83
N PHE A 179 14.27 4.38 -16.69
CA PHE A 179 14.15 5.43 -17.71
C PHE A 179 15.33 6.41 -17.72
N LYS A 180 16.26 6.31 -16.76
CA LYS A 180 17.41 7.22 -16.59
C LYS A 180 16.98 8.69 -16.46
N ILE A 181 15.90 8.92 -15.73
CA ILE A 181 15.35 10.25 -15.42
C ILE A 181 15.58 10.49 -13.93
N LEU A 182 15.90 11.74 -13.55
CA LEU A 182 15.98 12.10 -12.13
C LEU A 182 14.62 11.91 -11.46
N PHE A 183 14.59 11.36 -10.24
CA PHE A 183 13.36 11.00 -9.55
C PHE A 183 12.35 12.15 -9.48
N PHE A 184 12.81 13.36 -9.15
CA PHE A 184 11.96 14.55 -9.14
C PHE A 184 11.34 14.86 -10.51
N GLU A 185 12.14 14.79 -11.58
CA GLU A 185 11.65 15.00 -12.95
C GLU A 185 10.65 13.91 -13.36
N PHE A 186 10.94 12.67 -12.98
CA PHE A 186 10.03 11.55 -13.19
C PHE A 186 8.68 11.79 -12.53
N LEU A 187 8.65 12.15 -11.25
CA LEU A 187 7.40 12.42 -10.53
C LEU A 187 6.60 13.58 -11.17
N ASN A 188 7.28 14.67 -11.59
CA ASN A 188 6.60 15.79 -12.27
C ASN A 188 5.99 15.41 -13.62
N ILE A 189 6.52 14.38 -14.28
CA ILE A 189 5.94 13.87 -15.53
C ILE A 189 4.70 13.01 -15.26
N TYR A 190 4.72 12.21 -14.20
CA TYR A 190 3.77 11.12 -13.97
C TYR A 190 2.71 11.40 -12.91
N LEU A 191 2.95 12.31 -11.98
CA LEU A 191 2.02 12.64 -10.92
C LEU A 191 1.38 14.01 -11.14
N ASN A 192 0.10 14.08 -10.88
CA ASN A 192 -0.65 15.32 -10.81
C ASN A 192 -1.08 15.57 -9.36
N LYS A 193 -0.82 16.75 -8.81
CA LYS A 193 -1.10 17.09 -7.43
C LYS A 193 -2.57 16.89 -7.04
N GLU A 194 -3.50 17.33 -7.88
CA GLU A 194 -4.94 17.21 -7.61
C GLU A 194 -5.38 15.75 -7.55
N ASP A 195 -4.88 14.94 -8.50
CA ASP A 195 -5.18 13.50 -8.54
C ASP A 195 -4.54 12.78 -7.34
N CYS A 196 -3.30 13.15 -6.95
CA CYS A 196 -2.64 12.62 -5.75
C CYS A 196 -3.44 12.94 -4.49
N GLN A 197 -3.84 14.18 -4.29
CA GLN A 197 -4.63 14.60 -3.14
C GLN A 197 -5.97 13.89 -3.07
N LYS A 198 -6.63 13.68 -4.21
CA LYS A 198 -7.97 13.09 -4.28
C LYS A 198 -7.98 11.56 -4.15
N TYR A 199 -7.07 10.87 -4.83
CA TYR A 199 -7.16 9.42 -5.00
C TYR A 199 -6.15 8.63 -4.18
N ILE A 200 -5.00 9.20 -3.80
CA ILE A 200 -4.04 8.52 -2.92
C ILE A 200 -4.58 8.53 -1.49
N GLN A 201 -4.67 7.37 -0.90
CA GLN A 201 -4.97 7.19 0.52
C GLN A 201 -3.73 6.77 1.31
N GLN A 202 -2.89 5.94 0.71
CA GLN A 202 -1.75 5.30 1.36
C GLN A 202 -0.51 5.42 0.48
N ILE A 203 0.63 5.46 1.12
CA ILE A 203 1.95 5.49 0.48
C ILE A 203 2.79 4.39 1.12
N HIS A 204 3.36 3.53 0.31
CA HIS A 204 4.45 2.67 0.73
C HIS A 204 5.74 3.44 0.64
N PHE A 205 6.39 3.61 1.78
CA PHE A 205 7.60 4.39 1.92
C PHE A 205 8.72 3.52 2.47
N ALA A 206 9.80 3.39 1.71
CA ALA A 206 10.97 2.62 2.08
C ALA A 206 12.20 3.22 1.41
N GLY A 207 13.37 2.93 1.96
CA GLY A 207 14.62 3.16 1.27
C GLY A 207 14.72 2.32 0.01
N THR A 208 15.51 2.79 -0.95
CA THR A 208 15.67 2.12 -2.25
C THR A 208 17.04 1.45 -2.41
N LEU A 209 17.86 1.47 -1.36
CA LEU A 209 19.22 0.98 -1.40
C LEU A 209 19.30 -0.46 -0.88
N ASN A 210 20.07 -1.30 -1.56
CA ASN A 210 20.49 -2.59 -1.04
C ASN A 210 21.68 -2.42 -0.07
N GLU A 211 22.21 -3.54 0.49
CA GLU A 211 23.34 -3.54 1.41
C GLU A 211 24.60 -2.88 0.83
N ASP A 212 24.78 -2.91 -0.49
CA ASP A 212 25.91 -2.31 -1.19
C ASP A 212 25.68 -0.82 -1.51
N GLY A 213 24.53 -0.25 -1.15
CA GLY A 213 24.17 1.14 -1.44
C GLY A 213 23.67 1.37 -2.87
N TYR A 214 23.29 0.33 -3.60
CA TYR A 214 22.72 0.44 -4.94
C TYR A 214 21.19 0.28 -4.89
N ILE A 215 20.51 0.93 -5.82
CA ILE A 215 19.06 0.75 -5.98
C ILE A 215 18.78 -0.70 -6.37
N ASP A 216 18.10 -1.43 -5.50
CA ASP A 216 17.64 -2.79 -5.82
C ASP A 216 16.41 -2.73 -6.73
N LYS A 217 16.46 -3.49 -7.81
CA LYS A 217 15.37 -3.56 -8.79
C LYS A 217 14.27 -4.58 -8.41
N LYS A 218 14.49 -5.34 -7.35
CA LYS A 218 13.65 -6.50 -7.02
C LYS A 218 12.98 -6.42 -5.67
N THR A 219 13.49 -5.62 -4.77
CA THR A 219 13.03 -5.59 -3.38
C THR A 219 12.90 -4.15 -2.91
N HIS A 220 12.05 -3.94 -1.93
CA HIS A 220 12.04 -2.73 -1.14
C HIS A 220 13.36 -2.68 -0.38
N GLY A 221 14.16 -1.69 -0.66
CA GLY A 221 15.46 -1.54 -0.02
C GLY A 221 15.30 -1.29 1.47
N ARG A 222 16.39 -1.46 2.21
CA ARG A 222 16.45 -1.04 3.61
C ARG A 222 16.26 0.47 3.73
N VAL A 223 16.19 0.95 4.97
CA VAL A 223 16.11 2.39 5.30
C VAL A 223 17.14 3.22 4.53
N HIS A 224 16.85 4.49 4.34
CA HIS A 224 17.77 5.44 3.74
C HIS A 224 19.12 5.43 4.49
N ASP A 225 20.20 5.52 3.74
CA ASP A 225 21.56 5.54 4.29
C ASP A 225 21.87 6.81 5.08
N SER A 226 21.11 7.88 4.86
CA SER A 226 21.25 9.14 5.57
C SER A 226 19.93 9.88 5.73
N TRP A 227 19.85 10.69 6.78
CA TRP A 227 18.74 11.62 6.99
C TRP A 227 18.55 12.57 5.80
N GLU A 228 19.63 13.02 5.17
CA GLU A 228 19.57 13.95 4.04
C GLU A 228 18.84 13.32 2.83
N ASN A 229 19.12 12.05 2.52
CA ASN A 229 18.46 11.34 1.43
C ASN A 229 16.98 11.10 1.73
N PHE A 230 16.67 10.68 2.94
CA PHE A 230 15.29 10.57 3.42
C PHE A 230 14.52 11.89 3.30
N GLU A 231 15.10 12.98 3.82
CA GLU A 231 14.49 14.30 3.81
C GLU A 231 14.25 14.82 2.39
N LYS A 232 15.18 14.56 1.49
CA LYS A 232 15.07 14.92 0.07
C LYS A 232 13.85 14.25 -0.56
N ASP A 233 13.71 12.95 -0.42
CA ASP A 233 12.59 12.20 -0.98
C ASP A 233 11.25 12.63 -0.38
N TYR A 234 11.20 12.77 0.94
CA TYR A 234 10.01 13.25 1.63
C TYR A 234 9.59 14.65 1.17
N ASN A 235 10.52 15.58 1.05
CA ASN A 235 10.23 16.96 0.59
C ASN A 235 9.78 16.99 -0.88
N ILE A 236 10.29 16.11 -1.72
CA ILE A 236 9.79 15.97 -3.10
C ILE A 236 8.33 15.53 -3.09
N LEU A 237 8.01 14.48 -2.35
CA LEU A 237 6.66 13.93 -2.27
C LEU A 237 5.65 14.93 -1.68
N LYS A 238 6.07 15.72 -0.70
CA LYS A 238 5.25 16.77 -0.10
C LYS A 238 4.73 17.79 -1.14
N GLN A 239 5.46 18.05 -2.22
CA GLN A 239 5.01 18.94 -3.29
C GLN A 239 3.75 18.43 -4.02
N PHE A 240 3.49 17.13 -3.93
CA PHE A 240 2.31 16.48 -4.49
C PHE A 240 1.14 16.38 -3.49
N GLY A 241 1.27 16.96 -2.30
CA GLY A 241 0.19 17.04 -1.30
C GLY A 241 -0.09 15.72 -0.62
N ILE A 242 0.98 15.04 -0.20
CA ILE A 242 0.89 13.72 0.45
C ILE A 242 1.01 13.77 1.98
N GLU A 243 1.17 14.97 2.57
CA GLU A 243 1.44 15.13 4.01
C GLU A 243 0.34 14.58 4.92
N ASP A 244 -0.88 14.51 4.40
CA ASP A 244 -2.07 14.03 5.11
C ASP A 244 -2.38 12.55 4.86
N LYS A 245 -1.55 11.87 4.06
CA LYS A 245 -1.77 10.47 3.68
C LYS A 245 -1.22 9.51 4.74
N ILE A 246 -1.73 8.28 4.71
CA ILE A 246 -1.19 7.19 5.50
C ILE A 246 0.15 6.78 4.88
N ILE A 247 1.20 6.79 5.66
CA ILE A 247 2.50 6.27 5.27
C ILE A 247 2.67 4.90 5.92
N VAL A 248 2.92 3.90 5.11
CA VAL A 248 3.27 2.55 5.56
C VAL A 248 4.73 2.32 5.25
N THR A 249 5.49 1.97 6.26
CA THR A 249 6.87 1.53 6.08
C THR A 249 6.86 0.12 5.49
N GLU A 250 7.46 -0.06 4.33
CA GLU A 250 7.50 -1.35 3.64
C GLU A 250 8.93 -1.81 3.40
N ILE A 251 9.60 -2.19 4.48
CA ILE A 251 10.97 -2.66 4.45
C ILE A 251 11.03 -4.17 4.32
N SER A 252 11.79 -4.67 3.33
CA SER A 252 12.15 -6.08 3.25
C SER A 252 13.31 -6.33 4.19
N GLU A 253 13.05 -7.05 5.27
CA GLU A 253 14.04 -7.41 6.29
C GLU A 253 14.41 -8.89 6.18
N ASP A 254 15.70 -9.22 6.35
CA ASP A 254 16.14 -10.61 6.44
C ASP A 254 15.60 -11.29 7.69
N ASP A 255 15.47 -10.53 8.78
CA ASP A 255 14.93 -10.99 10.05
C ASP A 255 13.76 -10.14 10.54
N TYR A 256 12.55 -10.56 10.18
CA TYR A 256 11.31 -9.93 10.64
C TYR A 256 11.08 -10.04 12.16
N SER A 257 11.89 -10.77 12.90
CA SER A 257 11.72 -10.93 14.36
C SER A 257 12.09 -9.68 15.15
N THR A 258 13.00 -8.87 14.65
CA THR A 258 13.47 -7.66 15.33
C THR A 258 12.85 -6.38 14.82
N ARG A 259 12.39 -6.36 13.56
CA ARG A 259 11.82 -5.19 12.89
C ARG A 259 12.71 -3.94 12.94
N LYS A 260 14.03 -4.16 12.95
CA LYS A 260 15.02 -3.10 13.18
C LYS A 260 14.95 -2.00 12.14
N ASP A 261 14.99 -2.38 10.86
CA ASP A 261 15.07 -1.42 9.75
C ASP A 261 13.74 -0.64 9.63
N GLU A 262 12.62 -1.30 9.82
CA GLU A 262 11.31 -0.64 9.85
C GLU A 262 11.18 0.36 11.00
N ILE A 263 11.66 0.00 12.19
CA ILE A 263 11.66 0.91 13.34
C ILE A 263 12.54 2.15 13.08
N GLU A 264 13.68 1.99 12.41
CA GLU A 264 14.56 3.11 12.03
C GLU A 264 13.85 4.05 11.06
N GLU A 265 13.17 3.52 10.04
CA GLU A 265 12.37 4.31 9.08
C GLU A 265 11.23 5.06 9.77
N ILE A 266 10.47 4.38 10.64
CA ILE A 266 9.41 5.01 11.43
C ILE A 266 9.96 6.16 12.27
N LYS A 267 11.11 6.00 12.91
CA LYS A 267 11.76 7.06 13.70
C LYS A 267 12.17 8.26 12.86
N MET A 268 12.64 8.04 11.64
CA MET A 268 12.95 9.13 10.70
C MET A 268 11.69 9.91 10.33
N LEU A 269 10.58 9.20 10.04
CA LEU A 269 9.28 9.83 9.75
C LEU A 269 8.76 10.64 10.95
N ILE A 270 8.83 10.09 12.16
CA ILE A 270 8.40 10.78 13.39
C ILE A 270 9.24 12.04 13.63
N LYS A 271 10.57 11.93 13.51
CA LYS A 271 11.47 13.06 13.65
C LYS A 271 11.11 14.19 12.67
N LYS A 272 10.78 13.83 11.42
CA LYS A 272 10.38 14.82 10.42
C LYS A 272 9.05 15.50 10.76
N GLU A 273 8.13 14.78 11.39
CA GLU A 273 6.87 15.37 11.87
C GLU A 273 7.11 16.42 12.98
N GLU A 274 8.06 16.17 13.87
CA GLU A 274 8.38 17.06 15.00
C GLU A 274 9.13 18.33 14.58
N GLU A 275 9.73 18.33 13.38
CA GLU A 275 10.45 19.50 12.82
C GLU A 275 9.50 20.49 12.08
N ILE A 276 8.24 20.14 11.87
CA ILE A 276 7.22 20.94 11.18
C ILE A 276 6.40 21.74 12.20
#